data_adabdb741ed370dc947182910ce306b7
#
_entry.id   adabdb741ed370dc947182910ce306b7
#
_cell.length_a   1.000
_cell.length_b   1.000
_cell.length_c   1.000
_cell.angle_alpha   90.00
_cell.angle_beta   90.00
_cell.angle_gamma   90.00
#
_symmetry.space_group_name_H-M   'P 1'
#
loop_
_entity.id
_entity.type
_entity.pdbx_description
1 polymer ?
#
loop_
_entity_poly.entity_id
_entity_poly.type
_entity_poly.pdbx_seq_one_letter_code
_entity_poly.pdbx_strand_id
1 'polypeptide(L)'
;GGAWSDRLIRVAATGSNDSGVSWIVETDGRRIFHAGDLNNWYARFLTDDYRGGLVYSAEFGIDVNPEKEEKRFLGELKDIRKITDSFSVVMFPVDGRIGYTRGARQFIDTFQVGLLVPMHFVASGFESAWRMKEFTDAKNIPFWCISSEGDSIEY
;
A
#
# COMPACT_ATOMS: atom_id res chain seq x y z
N GLY A 1 13.83 0.81 -11.93
CA GLY A 1 14.18 0.44 -10.55
C GLY A 1 15.67 0.14 -10.43
N GLY A 2 16.22 0.35 -9.24
CA GLY A 2 17.59 0.00 -8.90
C GLY A 2 17.61 -1.10 -7.83
N ALA A 3 18.71 -1.82 -7.74
CA ALA A 3 18.93 -2.80 -6.69
C ALA A 3 20.33 -2.63 -6.10
N TRP A 4 20.44 -2.91 -4.81
CA TRP A 4 21.69 -2.94 -4.09
C TRP A 4 21.70 -4.15 -3.15
N SER A 5 22.87 -4.75 -2.91
CA SER A 5 23.01 -5.85 -1.96
C SER A 5 24.39 -5.92 -1.36
N ASP A 6 24.45 -6.40 -0.13
CA ASP A 6 25.65 -6.88 0.53
C ASP A 6 25.45 -8.33 1.00
N ARG A 7 26.23 -8.76 1.98
CA ARG A 7 26.16 -10.12 2.53
C ARG A 7 24.91 -10.37 3.37
N LEU A 8 24.30 -9.32 3.94
CA LEU A 8 23.21 -9.41 4.92
C LEU A 8 21.87 -8.96 4.37
N ILE A 9 21.89 -7.95 3.49
CA ILE A 9 20.68 -7.25 3.03
C ILE A 9 20.71 -7.12 1.51
N ARG A 10 19.56 -7.36 0.90
CA ARG A 10 19.28 -6.99 -0.49
C ARG A 10 18.12 -6.00 -0.52
N VAL A 11 18.28 -4.93 -1.28
CA VAL A 11 17.25 -3.90 -1.45
C VAL A 11 16.96 -3.72 -2.93
N ALA A 12 15.70 -3.72 -3.30
CA ALA A 12 15.24 -3.41 -4.65
C ALA A 12 14.22 -2.27 -4.60
N ALA A 13 14.42 -1.25 -5.43
CA ALA A 13 13.43 -0.22 -5.67
C ALA A 13 12.48 -0.67 -6.78
N THR A 14 11.17 -0.59 -6.51
CA THR A 14 10.10 -0.79 -7.50
C THR A 14 9.41 0.53 -7.79
N GLY A 15 8.52 0.57 -8.78
CA GLY A 15 7.79 1.77 -9.13
C GLY A 15 6.80 2.22 -8.06
N SER A 16 6.32 3.45 -8.23
CA SER A 16 5.18 4.01 -7.52
C SER A 16 4.32 4.77 -8.53
N ASN A 17 3.02 4.76 -8.36
CA ASN A 17 2.10 5.56 -9.18
C ASN A 17 1.94 7.00 -8.65
N ASP A 18 2.66 7.35 -7.60
CA ASP A 18 2.74 8.68 -7.00
C ASP A 18 4.22 9.05 -6.78
N SER A 19 4.56 9.71 -5.68
CA SER A 19 5.92 10.17 -5.43
C SER A 19 6.87 9.05 -5.05
N GLY A 20 8.12 9.15 -5.48
CA GLY A 20 9.21 8.27 -5.06
C GLY A 20 9.14 6.86 -5.62
N VAL A 21 9.43 5.88 -4.78
CA VAL A 21 9.51 4.45 -5.10
C VAL A 21 8.98 3.62 -3.95
N SER A 22 8.61 2.38 -4.24
CA SER A 22 8.40 1.35 -3.23
C SER A 22 9.68 0.52 -3.06
N TRP A 23 9.83 -0.12 -1.91
CA TRP A 23 11.02 -0.87 -1.55
C TRP A 23 10.71 -2.32 -1.21
N ILE A 24 11.51 -3.22 -1.74
CA ILE A 24 11.58 -4.62 -1.30
C ILE A 24 12.92 -4.81 -0.60
N VAL A 25 12.88 -5.19 0.67
CA VAL A 25 14.08 -5.48 1.48
C VAL A 25 14.07 -6.94 1.85
N GLU A 26 15.16 -7.65 1.53
CA GLU A 26 15.38 -9.04 1.89
C GLU A 26 16.51 -9.13 2.91
N THR A 27 16.24 -9.74 4.05
CA THR A 27 17.20 -10.00 5.12
C THR A 27 16.76 -11.22 5.94
N ASP A 28 17.70 -12.05 6.36
CA ASP A 28 17.46 -13.25 7.19
C ASP A 28 16.32 -14.15 6.67
N GLY A 29 16.24 -14.31 5.33
CA GLY A 29 15.22 -15.12 4.70
C GLY A 29 13.81 -14.50 4.73
N ARG A 30 13.67 -13.30 5.22
CA ARG A 30 12.42 -12.53 5.26
C ARG A 30 12.41 -11.48 4.16
N ARG A 31 11.21 -11.16 3.69
CA ARG A 31 10.98 -10.12 2.69
C ARG A 31 10.03 -9.08 3.23
N ILE A 32 10.49 -7.83 3.29
CA ILE A 32 9.75 -6.67 3.77
C ILE A 32 9.40 -5.79 2.58
N PHE A 33 8.16 -5.37 2.48
CA PHE A 33 7.71 -4.40 1.51
C PHE A 33 7.35 -3.08 2.18
N HIS A 34 7.90 -1.99 1.69
CA HIS A 34 7.52 -0.64 2.09
C HIS A 34 6.96 0.09 0.87
N ALA A 35 5.67 0.35 0.87
CA ALA A 35 4.96 0.89 -0.29
C ALA A 35 5.39 2.31 -0.68
N GLY A 36 6.03 3.09 0.24
CA GLY A 36 6.18 4.52 0.01
C GLY A 36 4.82 5.17 -0.18
N ASP A 37 4.66 5.95 -1.25
CA ASP A 37 3.39 6.57 -1.62
C ASP A 37 2.60 5.76 -2.67
N LEU A 38 2.96 4.50 -2.89
CA LEU A 38 2.19 3.62 -3.77
C LEU A 38 0.80 3.34 -3.19
N ASN A 39 -0.26 3.77 -3.86
CA ASN A 39 -1.63 3.51 -3.44
C ASN A 39 -2.63 3.78 -4.58
N ASN A 40 -3.85 3.29 -4.45
CA ASN A 40 -4.98 3.67 -5.29
C ASN A 40 -5.63 4.96 -4.75
N TRP A 41 -4.95 6.10 -4.97
CA TRP A 41 -5.25 7.40 -4.35
C TRP A 41 -6.63 7.96 -4.69
N TYR A 42 -7.22 7.57 -5.82
CA TYR A 42 -8.49 8.12 -6.31
C TYR A 42 -9.62 7.09 -6.32
N ALA A 43 -9.43 5.98 -5.61
CA ALA A 43 -10.36 4.85 -5.56
C ALA A 43 -11.77 5.23 -5.11
N ARG A 44 -11.92 6.25 -4.26
CA ARG A 44 -13.22 6.73 -3.76
C ARG A 44 -14.15 7.25 -4.85
N PHE A 45 -13.61 7.70 -5.98
CA PHE A 45 -14.40 8.18 -7.10
C PHE A 45 -14.92 7.05 -7.99
N LEU A 46 -14.41 5.83 -7.84
CA LEU A 46 -14.85 4.65 -8.58
C LEU A 46 -16.07 4.02 -7.88
N THR A 47 -17.17 4.74 -7.89
CA THR A 47 -18.47 4.31 -7.35
C THR A 47 -19.35 3.74 -8.45
N ASP A 48 -20.48 3.14 -8.10
CA ASP A 48 -21.47 2.62 -9.06
C ASP A 48 -22.06 3.72 -9.96
N ASP A 49 -22.02 4.98 -9.49
CA ASP A 49 -22.51 6.15 -10.25
C ASP A 49 -21.44 6.81 -11.12
N TYR A 50 -20.19 6.39 -11.03
CA TYR A 50 -19.13 6.91 -11.90
C TYR A 50 -19.36 6.49 -13.35
N ARG A 51 -19.35 7.47 -14.27
CA ARG A 51 -19.63 7.25 -15.69
C ARG A 51 -18.40 7.49 -16.59
N GLY A 52 -17.22 7.50 -16.01
CA GLY A 52 -15.96 7.79 -16.72
C GLY A 52 -15.62 9.28 -16.77
N GLY A 53 -14.41 9.57 -17.23
CA GLY A 53 -13.92 10.93 -17.43
C GLY A 53 -13.14 11.52 -16.26
N LEU A 54 -13.04 12.85 -16.22
CA LEU A 54 -12.35 13.57 -15.18
C LEU A 54 -13.27 13.88 -14.00
N VAL A 55 -12.74 13.79 -12.80
CA VAL A 55 -13.36 14.24 -11.54
C VAL A 55 -12.42 15.18 -10.82
N TYR A 56 -12.98 16.22 -10.18
CA TYR A 56 -12.19 17.12 -9.36
C TYR A 56 -11.92 16.51 -8.00
N SER A 57 -10.64 16.40 -7.64
CA SER A 57 -10.22 16.00 -6.31
C SER A 57 -9.92 17.25 -5.47
N ALA A 58 -10.80 17.58 -4.56
CA ALA A 58 -10.64 18.73 -3.67
C ALA A 58 -9.44 18.59 -2.71
N GLU A 59 -9.08 17.36 -2.35
CA GLU A 59 -7.92 17.08 -1.46
C GLU A 59 -6.60 17.44 -2.12
N PHE A 60 -6.52 17.26 -3.43
CA PHE A 60 -5.29 17.51 -4.19
C PHE A 60 -5.39 18.75 -5.10
N GLY A 61 -6.58 19.35 -5.21
CA GLY A 61 -6.81 20.55 -6.02
C GLY A 61 -6.64 20.33 -7.53
N ILE A 62 -6.88 19.10 -8.04
CA ILE A 62 -6.65 18.72 -9.43
C ILE A 62 -7.82 17.94 -10.03
N ASP A 63 -7.94 18.02 -11.34
CA ASP A 63 -8.78 17.10 -12.13
C ASP A 63 -8.02 15.80 -12.40
N VAL A 64 -8.66 14.67 -12.14
CA VAL A 64 -8.06 13.34 -12.28
C VAL A 64 -9.01 12.36 -12.95
N ASN A 65 -8.46 11.42 -13.70
CA ASN A 65 -9.21 10.27 -14.20
C ASN A 65 -8.96 9.06 -13.28
N PRO A 66 -9.92 8.69 -12.42
CA PRO A 66 -9.73 7.64 -11.41
C PRO A 66 -9.43 6.26 -12.01
N GLU A 67 -10.03 5.92 -13.16
CA GLU A 67 -9.77 4.64 -13.84
C GLU A 67 -8.34 4.56 -14.36
N LYS A 68 -7.81 5.67 -14.87
CA LYS A 68 -6.43 5.73 -15.35
C LYS A 68 -5.45 5.57 -14.18
N GLU A 69 -5.73 6.21 -13.05
CA GLU A 69 -4.89 6.11 -11.86
C GLU A 69 -4.97 4.71 -11.22
N GLU A 70 -6.14 4.09 -11.18
CA GLU A 70 -6.26 2.69 -10.74
C GLU A 70 -5.47 1.75 -11.66
N LYS A 71 -5.53 1.95 -12.98
CA LYS A 71 -4.72 1.15 -13.94
C LYS A 71 -3.22 1.30 -13.71
N ARG A 72 -2.75 2.51 -13.40
CA ARG A 72 -1.35 2.76 -13.06
C ARG A 72 -0.97 1.99 -11.79
N PHE A 73 -1.75 2.14 -10.71
CA PHE A 73 -1.56 1.41 -9.46
C PHE A 73 -1.50 -0.11 -9.67
N LEU A 74 -2.48 -0.68 -10.37
CA LEU A 74 -2.52 -2.11 -10.66
C LEU A 74 -1.37 -2.56 -11.58
N GLY A 75 -0.86 -1.66 -12.42
CA GLY A 75 0.35 -1.87 -13.22
C GLY A 75 1.59 -2.07 -12.33
N GLU A 76 1.77 -1.22 -11.32
CA GLU A 76 2.86 -1.36 -10.34
C GLU A 76 2.77 -2.68 -9.57
N LEU A 77 1.56 -3.10 -9.16
CA LEU A 77 1.40 -4.41 -8.50
C LEU A 77 1.82 -5.57 -9.41
N LYS A 78 1.50 -5.50 -10.72
CA LYS A 78 1.94 -6.52 -11.69
C LYS A 78 3.46 -6.56 -11.83
N ASP A 79 4.13 -5.40 -11.81
CA ASP A 79 5.58 -5.34 -11.90
C ASP A 79 6.26 -5.86 -10.63
N ILE A 80 5.73 -5.53 -9.46
CA ILE A 80 6.17 -6.12 -8.18
C ILE A 80 6.00 -7.66 -8.20
N ARG A 81 4.90 -8.16 -8.73
CA ARG A 81 4.63 -9.61 -8.82
C ARG A 81 5.59 -10.39 -9.71
N LYS A 82 6.27 -9.73 -10.64
CA LYS A 82 7.36 -10.35 -11.42
C LYS A 82 8.59 -10.64 -10.57
N ILE A 83 8.74 -9.94 -9.43
CA ILE A 83 9.86 -10.10 -8.49
C ILE A 83 9.50 -11.13 -7.42
N THR A 84 8.30 -11.02 -6.84
CA THR A 84 7.82 -11.91 -5.77
C THR A 84 6.30 -11.88 -5.66
N ASP A 85 5.72 -12.93 -5.11
CA ASP A 85 4.29 -13.05 -4.78
C ASP A 85 4.00 -13.02 -3.27
N SER A 86 5.06 -12.92 -2.43
CA SER A 86 4.92 -13.01 -0.98
C SER A 86 5.84 -12.08 -0.21
N PHE A 87 5.34 -11.60 0.93
CA PHE A 87 6.05 -10.73 1.86
C PHE A 87 5.80 -11.16 3.31
N SER A 88 6.86 -11.17 4.11
CA SER A 88 6.74 -11.40 5.56
C SER A 88 6.07 -10.21 6.24
N VAL A 89 6.48 -8.99 5.88
CA VAL A 89 5.93 -7.74 6.43
C VAL A 89 5.62 -6.79 5.29
N VAL A 90 4.47 -6.14 5.35
CA VAL A 90 4.03 -5.12 4.40
C VAL A 90 3.67 -3.85 5.14
N MET A 91 4.35 -2.75 4.84
CA MET A 91 4.02 -1.41 5.27
C MET A 91 3.28 -0.71 4.13
N PHE A 92 1.98 -0.40 4.33
CA PHE A 92 1.13 0.10 3.24
C PHE A 92 0.27 1.30 3.66
N PRO A 93 0.12 2.34 2.77
CA PRO A 93 -0.71 3.51 3.06
C PRO A 93 -2.18 3.15 3.25
N VAL A 94 -2.77 3.65 4.34
CA VAL A 94 -4.20 3.54 4.66
C VAL A 94 -4.72 4.92 5.06
N ASP A 95 -4.97 5.77 4.07
CA ASP A 95 -5.33 7.17 4.29
C ASP A 95 -6.84 7.37 4.12
N GLY A 96 -7.50 7.85 5.17
CA GLY A 96 -8.94 8.08 5.19
C GLY A 96 -9.45 9.13 4.22
N ARG A 97 -8.58 10.01 3.72
CA ARG A 97 -8.95 11.04 2.73
C ARG A 97 -9.27 10.45 1.36
N ILE A 98 -8.81 9.26 1.04
CA ILE A 98 -8.73 8.72 -0.31
C ILE A 98 -9.43 7.37 -0.52
N GLY A 99 -10.47 7.09 0.26
CA GLY A 99 -11.20 5.83 0.15
C GLY A 99 -10.64 4.73 1.03
N TYR A 100 -9.97 5.12 2.10
CA TYR A 100 -9.52 4.29 3.23
C TYR A 100 -8.61 3.12 2.85
N THR A 101 -9.21 2.01 2.42
CA THR A 101 -8.54 0.72 2.40
C THR A 101 -8.42 0.09 1.03
N ARG A 102 -8.99 0.70 -0.03
CA ARG A 102 -9.11 0.02 -1.34
C ARG A 102 -7.77 -0.41 -1.92
N GLY A 103 -6.76 0.48 -1.95
CA GLY A 103 -5.44 0.12 -2.47
C GLY A 103 -4.76 -0.96 -1.62
N ALA A 104 -4.81 -0.85 -0.29
CA ALA A 104 -4.27 -1.87 0.61
C ALA A 104 -4.99 -3.22 0.44
N ARG A 105 -6.32 -3.22 0.25
CA ARG A 105 -7.08 -4.44 -0.04
C ARG A 105 -6.68 -5.07 -1.36
N GLN A 106 -6.54 -4.28 -2.44
CA GLN A 106 -6.07 -4.77 -3.73
C GLN A 106 -4.67 -5.36 -3.62
N PHE A 107 -3.81 -4.79 -2.76
CA PHE A 107 -2.49 -5.34 -2.49
C PHE A 107 -2.56 -6.71 -1.80
N ILE A 108 -3.31 -6.84 -0.70
CA ILE A 108 -3.45 -8.12 0.02
C ILE A 108 -4.26 -9.18 -0.74
N ASP A 109 -5.03 -8.78 -1.76
CA ASP A 109 -5.67 -9.70 -2.70
C ASP A 109 -4.70 -10.21 -3.77
N THR A 110 -3.62 -9.46 -4.00
CA THR A 110 -2.61 -9.78 -5.03
C THR A 110 -1.45 -10.60 -4.49
N PHE A 111 -1.04 -10.35 -3.22
CA PHE A 111 0.15 -10.94 -2.60
C PHE A 111 -0.18 -11.72 -1.34
N GLN A 112 0.67 -12.71 -1.03
CA GLN A 112 0.67 -13.34 0.28
C GLN A 112 1.36 -12.42 1.29
N VAL A 113 0.68 -12.07 2.37
CA VAL A 113 1.14 -11.10 3.38
C VAL A 113 1.18 -11.78 4.75
N GLY A 114 2.36 -11.81 5.38
CA GLY A 114 2.54 -12.36 6.71
C GLY A 114 2.07 -11.41 7.81
N LEU A 115 2.40 -10.13 7.71
CA LEU A 115 1.99 -9.07 8.63
C LEU A 115 1.69 -7.79 7.84
N LEU A 116 0.54 -7.17 8.06
CA LEU A 116 0.25 -5.84 7.54
C LEU A 116 0.46 -4.77 8.62
N VAL A 117 1.26 -3.76 8.29
CA VAL A 117 1.50 -2.56 9.10
C VAL A 117 0.94 -1.36 8.34
N PRO A 118 -0.17 -0.75 8.79
CA PRO A 118 -0.71 0.44 8.14
C PRO A 118 0.21 1.63 8.38
N MET A 119 0.32 2.50 7.38
CA MET A 119 1.06 3.76 7.46
C MET A 119 0.30 4.89 6.75
N HIS A 120 0.83 6.11 6.75
CA HIS A 120 0.28 7.27 6.03
C HIS A 120 -1.13 7.69 6.48
N PHE A 121 -1.50 7.43 7.72
CA PHE A 121 -2.84 7.75 8.26
C PHE A 121 -2.89 8.96 9.19
N VAL A 122 -1.77 9.65 9.41
CA VAL A 122 -1.65 10.76 10.39
C VAL A 122 -2.70 11.85 10.17
N ALA A 123 -2.99 12.20 8.92
CA ALA A 123 -3.96 13.24 8.58
C ALA A 123 -5.43 12.80 8.80
N SER A 124 -5.71 11.50 8.83
CA SER A 124 -7.06 10.92 8.98
C SER A 124 -7.26 10.19 10.30
N GLY A 125 -6.19 10.11 11.12
CA GLY A 125 -6.21 9.46 12.42
C GLY A 125 -6.20 7.93 12.35
N PHE A 126 -6.11 7.32 13.52
CA PHE A 126 -6.04 5.86 13.69
C PHE A 126 -7.28 5.11 13.19
N GLU A 127 -8.44 5.77 13.12
CA GLU A 127 -9.68 5.14 12.65
C GLU A 127 -9.51 4.54 11.25
N SER A 128 -8.83 5.24 10.34
CA SER A 128 -8.54 4.74 8.99
C SER A 128 -7.71 3.46 9.01
N ALA A 129 -6.70 3.42 9.87
CA ALA A 129 -5.86 2.24 10.04
C ALA A 129 -6.67 1.07 10.61
N TRP A 130 -7.48 1.29 11.64
CA TRP A 130 -8.28 0.25 12.27
C TRP A 130 -9.38 -0.31 11.36
N ARG A 131 -9.91 0.45 10.42
CA ARG A 131 -10.83 -0.06 9.40
C ARG A 131 -10.20 -1.14 8.50
N MET A 132 -8.88 -1.11 8.32
CA MET A 132 -8.18 -2.16 7.57
C MET A 132 -8.14 -3.48 8.32
N LYS A 133 -8.23 -3.46 9.67
CA LYS A 133 -8.20 -4.67 10.49
C LYS A 133 -9.31 -5.66 10.15
N GLU A 134 -10.51 -5.19 9.86
CA GLU A 134 -11.63 -6.07 9.48
C GLU A 134 -11.31 -6.92 8.24
N PHE A 135 -10.60 -6.32 7.26
CA PHE A 135 -10.21 -7.03 6.03
C PHE A 135 -9.05 -8.00 6.24
N THR A 136 -8.10 -7.63 7.11
CA THR A 136 -7.00 -8.53 7.45
C THR A 136 -7.48 -9.70 8.28
N ASP A 137 -8.38 -9.47 9.25
CA ASP A 137 -9.00 -10.53 10.06
C ASP A 137 -9.78 -11.54 9.19
N ALA A 138 -10.56 -11.05 8.23
CA ALA A 138 -11.30 -11.92 7.30
C ALA A 138 -10.40 -12.80 6.42
N LYS A 139 -9.13 -12.45 6.27
CA LYS A 139 -8.12 -13.20 5.50
C LYS A 139 -7.10 -13.92 6.40
N ASN A 140 -7.27 -13.87 7.72
CA ASN A 140 -6.30 -14.37 8.70
C ASN A 140 -4.90 -13.78 8.52
N ILE A 141 -4.78 -12.50 8.12
CA ILE A 141 -3.54 -11.78 8.01
C ILE A 141 -3.29 -11.05 9.33
N PRO A 142 -2.17 -11.29 10.03
CA PRO A 142 -1.76 -10.50 11.19
C PRO A 142 -1.71 -9.01 10.86
N PHE A 143 -2.20 -8.18 11.79
CA PHE A 143 -2.28 -6.74 11.65
C PHE A 143 -1.67 -6.05 12.87
N TRP A 144 -0.75 -5.12 12.63
CA TRP A 144 -0.16 -4.33 13.69
C TRP A 144 -0.16 -2.84 13.33
N CYS A 145 -0.89 -2.05 14.11
CA CYS A 145 -0.94 -0.59 13.97
C CYS A 145 -0.06 0.04 15.06
N ILE A 146 0.97 0.76 14.65
CA ILE A 146 1.81 1.56 15.56
C ILE A 146 0.93 2.62 16.21
N SER A 147 0.89 2.70 17.52
CA SER A 147 0.02 3.58 18.32
C SER A 147 0.78 4.70 19.04
N SER A 148 2.07 4.51 19.27
CA SER A 148 2.93 5.47 19.97
C SER A 148 4.37 5.41 19.48
N GLU A 149 5.13 6.46 19.77
CA GLU A 149 6.58 6.47 19.56
C GLU A 149 7.25 5.37 20.38
N GLY A 150 8.12 4.61 19.75
CA GLY A 150 8.84 3.50 20.38
C GLY A 150 8.08 2.17 20.41
N ASP A 151 6.84 2.10 19.87
CA ASP A 151 6.14 0.83 19.73
C ASP A 151 6.97 -0.16 18.90
N SER A 152 7.00 -1.40 19.35
CA SER A 152 7.70 -2.49 18.67
C SER A 152 6.91 -3.79 18.75
N ILE A 153 7.17 -4.68 17.80
CA ILE A 153 6.60 -6.03 17.74
C ILE A 153 7.71 -7.01 17.38
N GLU A 154 7.72 -8.15 18.05
CA GLU A 154 8.52 -9.31 17.63
C GLU A 154 7.68 -10.17 16.70
N TYR A 155 8.21 -10.47 15.50
CA TYR A 155 7.46 -11.13 14.43
C TYR A 155 8.34 -12.14 13.65
#